data_71237b009b63dc1ada33f91349daa98d
#
_entry.id   71237b009b63dc1ada33f91349daa98d
#
_cell.length_a   1.000
_cell.length_b   1.000
_cell.length_c   1.000
_cell.angle_alpha   90.00
_cell.angle_beta   90.00
_cell.angle_gamma   90.00
#
_symmetry.space_group_name_H-M   'P 1'
#
loop_
_entity.id
_entity.type
_entity.pdbx_description
1 polymer ?
#
loop_
_entity_poly.entity_id
_entity_poly.type
_entity_poly.pdbx_seq_one_letter_code
_entity_poly.pdbx_strand_id
1 'polypeptide(L)'
;FDIYKIGIGPSSSHTVGPMKAAYYFLEAAKEKGVLADADGIEVELFGSLGQTGKGHGTGKAVILGLAGELPETVDTDNVENFLAQTRDTEKLVLLKEKEVDFPKEGAIVFHRRKTMPKHANAMELRLLKQGEVIYKDLYYSIGGGFIVRDEDFDETLEEAIEQSDKPIPYPFDTAAELLQHTKDTGMRISSLMMANEKVFRTEDEIRSGLMKIWRTMQQSIENGINTEGILPGGLKVRRRASCLYQRLKKEKSTEPMQFMDWVDLFALAVNEENAAGGRIVTAPTNGAAGIVPAVMSYADK
;
A
#
# COMPACT_ATOMS: atom_id res chain seq x y z
N PHE A 1 7.62 -1.46 -12.15
CA PHE A 1 6.98 -2.17 -11.01
C PHE A 1 5.76 -1.46 -10.44
N ASP A 2 5.24 -0.42 -11.10
CA ASP A 2 4.23 0.47 -10.50
C ASP A 2 2.85 -0.17 -10.31
N ILE A 3 2.51 -1.18 -11.10
CA ILE A 3 1.26 -1.94 -10.96
C ILE A 3 1.27 -2.81 -9.68
N TYR A 4 2.43 -3.35 -9.32
CA TYR A 4 2.60 -4.25 -8.18
C TYR A 4 3.46 -3.61 -7.11
N LYS A 5 2.84 -3.05 -6.07
CA LYS A 5 3.56 -2.43 -4.94
C LYS A 5 3.43 -3.30 -3.70
N ILE A 6 4.56 -3.53 -3.04
CA ILE A 6 4.56 -4.12 -1.71
C ILE A 6 4.01 -3.08 -0.73
N GLY A 7 3.07 -3.49 0.11
CA GLY A 7 2.45 -2.61 1.09
C GLY A 7 1.77 -3.39 2.20
N ILE A 8 0.91 -2.71 2.93
CA ILE A 8 0.11 -3.28 4.00
C ILE A 8 -1.38 -3.07 3.73
N GLY A 9 -2.19 -3.98 4.29
CA GLY A 9 -3.64 -3.84 4.25
C GLY A 9 -4.19 -2.73 5.16
N PRO A 10 -5.48 -2.43 5.03
CA PRO A 10 -6.41 -3.07 4.10
C PRO A 10 -6.60 -2.35 2.74
N SER A 11 -6.01 -1.15 2.53
CA SER A 11 -6.32 -0.33 1.35
C SER A 11 -5.11 0.39 0.77
N SER A 12 -4.95 0.40 -0.55
CA SER A 12 -3.89 1.17 -1.20
C SER A 12 -4.10 2.69 -1.05
N SER A 13 -5.33 3.18 -1.23
CA SER A 13 -5.64 4.62 -1.17
C SER A 13 -5.87 5.16 0.25
N HIS A 14 -6.35 4.32 1.19
CA HIS A 14 -6.69 4.75 2.55
C HIS A 14 -5.67 4.32 3.61
N THR A 15 -4.72 3.46 3.26
CA THR A 15 -3.67 2.98 4.18
C THR A 15 -2.29 3.30 3.61
N VAL A 16 -1.92 2.68 2.47
CA VAL A 16 -0.58 2.83 1.87
C VAL A 16 -0.29 4.28 1.48
N GLY A 17 -1.22 4.95 0.77
CA GLY A 17 -1.05 6.35 0.38
C GLY A 17 -0.89 7.30 1.57
N PRO A 18 -1.81 7.34 2.55
CA PRO A 18 -1.67 8.16 3.74
C PRO A 18 -0.40 7.89 4.56
N MET A 19 0.03 6.63 4.67
CA MET A 19 1.29 6.30 5.34
C MET A 19 2.49 6.94 4.63
N LYS A 20 2.57 6.81 3.30
CA LYS A 20 3.61 7.45 2.50
C LYS A 20 3.56 8.98 2.58
N ALA A 21 2.37 9.57 2.47
CA ALA A 21 2.22 11.01 2.55
C ALA A 21 2.73 11.56 3.89
N ALA A 22 2.43 10.88 4.99
CA ALA A 22 2.91 11.26 6.31
C ALA A 22 4.44 11.16 6.43
N TYR A 23 5.02 10.10 5.88
CA TYR A 23 6.48 9.92 5.82
C TYR A 23 7.15 11.04 5.00
N TYR A 24 6.71 11.26 3.76
CA TYR A 24 7.35 12.24 2.87
C TYR A 24 7.11 13.69 3.31
N PHE A 25 6.02 13.98 3.99
CA PHE A 25 5.81 15.28 4.63
C PHE A 25 6.92 15.60 5.64
N LEU A 26 7.27 14.62 6.48
CA LEU A 26 8.33 14.82 7.46
C LEU A 26 9.73 14.84 6.84
N GLU A 27 9.98 14.06 5.79
CA GLU A 27 11.24 14.15 5.04
C GLU A 27 11.41 15.57 4.46
N ALA A 28 10.36 16.12 3.84
CA ALA A 28 10.39 17.48 3.33
C ALA A 28 10.58 18.53 4.45
N ALA A 29 9.94 18.34 5.60
CA ALA A 29 10.13 19.21 6.76
C ALA A 29 11.57 19.14 7.31
N LYS A 30 12.18 17.96 7.29
CA LYS A 30 13.58 17.73 7.69
C LYS A 30 14.54 18.42 6.73
N GLU A 31 14.35 18.27 5.43
CA GLU A 31 15.14 18.94 4.39
C GLU A 31 15.10 20.47 4.51
N LYS A 32 13.92 21.01 4.89
CA LYS A 32 13.73 22.45 5.17
C LYS A 32 14.28 22.89 6.53
N GLY A 33 14.76 21.96 7.36
CA GLY A 33 15.33 22.24 8.68
C GLY A 33 14.31 22.61 9.77
N VAL A 34 13.00 22.44 9.53
CA VAL A 34 11.95 22.82 10.48
C VAL A 34 11.51 21.69 11.42
N LEU A 35 11.83 20.45 11.13
CA LEU A 35 11.43 19.28 11.93
C LEU A 35 11.96 19.36 13.38
N ALA A 36 13.22 19.83 13.56
CA ALA A 36 13.85 19.91 14.88
C ALA A 36 13.13 20.89 15.83
N ASP A 37 12.47 21.90 15.27
CA ASP A 37 11.74 22.94 16.02
C ASP A 37 10.34 22.53 16.47
N ALA A 38 9.79 21.47 15.89
CA ALA A 38 8.42 21.03 16.18
C ALA A 38 8.29 20.48 17.61
N ASP A 39 7.16 20.79 18.26
CA ASP A 39 6.74 20.24 19.54
C ASP A 39 5.37 19.52 19.45
N GLY A 40 4.67 19.66 18.32
CA GLY A 40 3.41 18.99 18.05
C GLY A 40 3.17 18.76 16.55
N ILE A 41 2.21 17.90 16.25
CA ILE A 41 1.76 17.62 14.89
C ILE A 41 0.24 17.42 14.85
N GLU A 42 -0.39 17.96 13.83
CA GLU A 42 -1.81 17.76 13.53
C GLU A 42 -1.99 17.22 12.11
N VAL A 43 -2.98 16.35 11.94
CA VAL A 43 -3.35 15.79 10.65
C VAL A 43 -4.85 15.91 10.45
N GLU A 44 -5.26 16.52 9.35
CA GLU A 44 -6.67 16.62 8.98
C GLU A 44 -6.94 15.76 7.73
N LEU A 45 -7.96 14.90 7.82
CA LEU A 45 -8.37 13.98 6.78
C LEU A 45 -9.70 14.42 6.17
N PHE A 46 -9.75 14.57 4.85
CA PHE A 46 -10.88 15.12 4.10
C PHE A 46 -11.46 14.11 3.11
N GLY A 47 -12.70 14.40 2.68
CA GLY A 47 -13.41 13.62 1.68
C GLY A 47 -13.52 12.15 2.07
N SER A 48 -13.13 11.24 1.19
CA SER A 48 -13.23 9.79 1.46
C SER A 48 -12.32 9.34 2.62
N LEU A 49 -11.13 9.93 2.78
CA LEU A 49 -10.26 9.65 3.95
C LEU A 49 -10.94 10.06 5.26
N GLY A 50 -11.66 11.18 5.28
CA GLY A 50 -12.42 11.65 6.43
C GLY A 50 -13.65 10.79 6.73
N GLN A 51 -14.34 10.30 5.69
CA GLN A 51 -15.58 9.55 5.81
C GLN A 51 -15.36 8.08 6.19
N THR A 52 -14.45 7.40 5.51
CA THR A 52 -14.25 5.95 5.59
C THR A 52 -12.91 5.55 6.20
N GLY A 53 -12.00 6.49 6.40
CA GLY A 53 -10.63 6.23 6.83
C GLY A 53 -10.51 5.50 8.18
N LYS A 54 -11.44 5.72 9.11
CA LYS A 54 -11.45 4.95 10.37
C LYS A 54 -11.57 3.45 10.13
N GLY A 55 -12.46 3.03 9.21
CA GLY A 55 -12.66 1.63 8.87
C GLY A 55 -11.50 1.02 8.08
N HIS A 56 -10.74 1.85 7.37
CA HIS A 56 -9.58 1.43 6.56
C HIS A 56 -8.23 1.63 7.29
N GLY A 57 -8.22 1.94 8.57
CA GLY A 57 -7.00 2.10 9.34
C GLY A 57 -6.15 3.31 8.94
N THR A 58 -6.74 4.35 8.33
CA THR A 58 -6.00 5.54 7.88
C THR A 58 -5.24 6.21 9.02
N GLY A 59 -5.86 6.36 10.20
CA GLY A 59 -5.18 6.94 11.36
C GLY A 59 -3.95 6.14 11.80
N LYS A 60 -4.07 4.80 11.82
CA LYS A 60 -2.93 3.89 12.07
C LYS A 60 -1.80 4.13 11.06
N ALA A 61 -2.14 4.16 9.77
CA ALA A 61 -1.19 4.33 8.69
C ALA A 61 -0.46 5.67 8.78
N VAL A 62 -1.18 6.74 9.10
CA VAL A 62 -0.60 8.08 9.33
C VAL A 62 0.40 8.04 10.49
N ILE A 63 0.03 7.47 11.64
CA ILE A 63 0.93 7.36 12.81
C ILE A 63 2.22 6.60 12.44
N LEU A 64 2.11 5.48 11.72
CA LEU A 64 3.26 4.71 11.27
C LEU A 64 4.16 5.52 10.32
N GLY A 65 3.56 6.23 9.35
CA GLY A 65 4.32 7.08 8.43
C GLY A 65 5.03 8.23 9.15
N LEU A 66 4.36 8.88 10.11
CA LEU A 66 4.97 9.91 10.96
C LEU A 66 6.11 9.36 11.82
N ALA A 67 6.01 8.13 12.27
CA ALA A 67 7.08 7.46 13.02
C ALA A 67 8.30 7.08 12.13
N GLY A 68 8.23 7.29 10.82
CA GLY A 68 9.31 6.96 9.88
C GLY A 68 9.22 5.54 9.32
N GLU A 69 8.04 4.90 9.41
CA GLU A 69 7.81 3.61 8.79
C GLU A 69 7.25 3.75 7.37
N LEU A 70 7.69 2.84 6.49
CA LEU A 70 7.18 2.74 5.11
C LEU A 70 6.34 1.46 4.94
N PRO A 71 5.32 1.48 4.07
CA PRO A 71 4.48 0.30 3.84
C PRO A 71 5.24 -0.95 3.43
N GLU A 72 6.37 -0.77 2.75
CA GLU A 72 7.21 -1.85 2.24
C GLU A 72 8.04 -2.56 3.32
N THR A 73 8.31 -1.89 4.44
CA THR A 73 9.30 -2.34 5.44
C THR A 73 8.79 -2.40 6.88
N VAL A 74 7.65 -1.77 7.19
CA VAL A 74 7.11 -1.75 8.56
C VAL A 74 6.98 -3.16 9.14
N ASP A 75 7.34 -3.33 10.40
CA ASP A 75 7.12 -4.58 11.15
C ASP A 75 5.63 -4.72 11.48
N THR A 76 4.91 -5.51 10.68
CA THR A 76 3.46 -5.70 10.83
C THR A 76 3.06 -6.38 12.14
N ASP A 77 3.95 -7.16 12.74
CA ASP A 77 3.68 -7.90 13.97
C ASP A 77 3.73 -7.00 15.21
N ASN A 78 4.49 -5.90 15.14
CA ASN A 78 4.65 -4.95 16.25
C ASN A 78 3.74 -3.72 16.16
N VAL A 79 2.98 -3.54 15.10
CA VAL A 79 2.14 -2.35 14.86
C VAL A 79 1.19 -2.06 16.02
N GLU A 80 0.46 -3.06 16.51
CA GLU A 80 -0.54 -2.86 17.57
C GLU A 80 0.11 -2.42 18.89
N ASN A 81 1.28 -2.99 19.23
CA ASN A 81 2.03 -2.59 20.42
C ASN A 81 2.53 -1.16 20.32
N PHE A 82 3.07 -0.77 19.15
CA PHE A 82 3.53 0.57 18.88
C PHE A 82 2.39 1.60 18.99
N LEU A 83 1.24 1.31 18.40
CA LEU A 83 0.06 2.19 18.47
C LEU A 83 -0.51 2.29 19.89
N ALA A 84 -0.48 1.20 20.66
CA ALA A 84 -0.88 1.21 22.06
C ALA A 84 0.06 2.12 22.89
N GLN A 85 1.36 1.98 22.72
CA GLN A 85 2.36 2.83 23.40
C GLN A 85 2.17 4.29 23.04
N THR A 86 2.05 4.66 21.76
CA THR A 86 1.80 6.04 21.30
C THR A 86 0.54 6.62 21.96
N ARG A 87 -0.54 5.83 21.99
CA ARG A 87 -1.79 6.25 22.63
C ARG A 87 -1.65 6.44 24.13
N ASP A 88 -0.92 5.57 24.82
CA ASP A 88 -0.83 5.61 26.28
C ASP A 88 0.11 6.71 26.78
N THR A 89 1.16 7.03 26.01
CA THR A 89 2.09 8.12 26.33
C THR A 89 1.65 9.48 25.81
N GLU A 90 0.71 9.54 24.86
CA GLU A 90 0.36 10.74 24.09
C GLU A 90 1.57 11.45 23.47
N LYS A 91 2.58 10.65 23.09
CA LYS A 91 3.82 11.08 22.47
C LYS A 91 4.05 10.28 21.18
N LEU A 92 4.69 10.91 20.20
CA LEU A 92 5.11 10.27 18.96
C LEU A 92 6.54 10.74 18.62
N VAL A 93 7.40 9.79 18.25
CA VAL A 93 8.74 10.12 17.75
C VAL A 93 8.68 10.21 16.23
N LEU A 94 8.74 11.43 15.70
CA LEU A 94 8.71 11.71 14.26
C LEU A 94 10.02 11.26 13.61
N LEU A 95 9.94 10.47 12.51
CA LEU A 95 11.09 9.91 11.77
C LEU A 95 12.14 9.22 12.67
N LYS A 96 11.77 8.72 13.83
CA LYS A 96 12.68 8.14 14.83
C LYS A 96 13.71 9.13 15.40
N GLU A 97 13.48 10.44 15.26
CA GLU A 97 14.45 11.50 15.59
C GLU A 97 13.89 12.52 16.58
N LYS A 98 12.63 12.93 16.44
CA LYS A 98 12.05 14.05 17.19
C LYS A 98 10.78 13.63 17.92
N GLU A 99 10.81 13.62 19.25
CA GLU A 99 9.61 13.43 20.07
C GLU A 99 8.75 14.69 20.09
N VAL A 100 7.44 14.52 19.90
CA VAL A 100 6.42 15.58 19.94
C VAL A 100 5.20 15.12 20.71
N ASP A 101 4.38 16.10 21.14
CA ASP A 101 3.07 15.84 21.68
C ASP A 101 2.12 15.29 20.62
N PHE A 102 1.42 14.21 20.97
CA PHE A 102 0.47 13.54 20.07
C PHE A 102 -0.78 13.13 20.86
N PRO A 103 -1.65 14.10 21.21
CA PRO A 103 -2.82 13.83 22.05
C PRO A 103 -3.80 12.87 21.36
N LYS A 104 -4.48 12.05 22.16
CA LYS A 104 -5.51 11.10 21.67
C LYS A 104 -6.62 11.79 20.88
N GLU A 105 -6.99 13.01 21.33
CA GLU A 105 -8.00 13.84 20.67
C GLU A 105 -7.33 15.04 20.00
N GLY A 106 -7.67 15.29 18.76
CA GLY A 106 -7.20 16.46 18.01
C GLY A 106 -5.99 16.20 17.11
N ALA A 107 -5.06 15.30 17.46
CA ALA A 107 -3.90 15.04 16.61
C ALA A 107 -4.27 14.51 15.19
N ILE A 108 -5.32 13.70 15.08
CA ILE A 108 -5.87 13.27 13.79
C ILE A 108 -7.36 13.57 13.73
N VAL A 109 -7.75 14.49 12.83
CA VAL A 109 -9.14 14.93 12.66
C VAL A 109 -9.74 14.35 11.37
N PHE A 110 -10.87 13.65 11.49
CA PHE A 110 -11.61 13.06 10.37
C PHE A 110 -12.79 13.94 9.98
N HIS A 111 -12.67 14.71 8.91
CA HIS A 111 -13.73 15.57 8.40
C HIS A 111 -14.72 14.80 7.53
N ARG A 112 -15.85 14.42 8.09
CA ARG A 112 -16.86 13.61 7.37
C ARG A 112 -17.61 14.36 6.26
N ARG A 113 -17.57 15.69 6.24
CA ARG A 113 -18.37 16.54 5.33
C ARG A 113 -17.55 17.56 4.54
N LYS A 114 -16.26 17.68 4.84
CA LYS A 114 -15.36 18.58 4.11
C LYS A 114 -14.61 17.81 3.05
N THR A 115 -14.46 18.40 1.87
CA THR A 115 -13.69 17.87 0.75
C THR A 115 -12.68 18.89 0.27
N MET A 116 -11.60 18.46 -0.36
CA MET A 116 -10.66 19.32 -1.05
C MET A 116 -10.91 19.28 -2.57
N PRO A 117 -10.55 20.34 -3.30
CA PRO A 117 -11.03 20.52 -4.69
C PRO A 117 -10.44 19.53 -5.70
N LYS A 118 -9.16 19.13 -5.55
CA LYS A 118 -8.47 18.38 -6.59
C LYS A 118 -8.74 16.87 -6.55
N HIS A 119 -8.90 16.27 -5.35
CA HIS A 119 -9.17 14.84 -5.22
C HIS A 119 -9.92 14.48 -3.93
N ALA A 120 -10.71 13.40 -3.97
CA ALA A 120 -11.54 12.95 -2.85
C ALA A 120 -10.75 12.42 -1.64
N ASN A 121 -9.52 11.94 -1.82
CA ASN A 121 -8.67 11.42 -0.75
C ASN A 121 -7.60 12.43 -0.40
N ALA A 122 -7.94 13.41 0.41
CA ALA A 122 -7.02 14.49 0.79
C ALA A 122 -6.64 14.45 2.27
N MET A 123 -5.40 14.81 2.58
CA MET A 123 -4.90 14.97 3.94
C MET A 123 -3.97 16.17 4.04
N GLU A 124 -4.21 17.03 5.02
CA GLU A 124 -3.33 18.14 5.38
C GLU A 124 -2.57 17.77 6.67
N LEU A 125 -1.25 18.00 6.65
CA LEU A 125 -0.39 17.80 7.82
C LEU A 125 0.21 19.13 8.23
N ARG A 126 0.33 19.35 9.55
CA ARG A 126 0.83 20.59 10.14
C ARG A 126 1.81 20.27 11.26
N LEU A 127 3.05 20.76 11.17
CA LEU A 127 3.97 20.79 12.29
C LEU A 127 3.71 22.04 13.12
N LEU A 128 3.69 21.87 14.42
CA LEU A 128 3.42 22.93 15.39
C LEU A 128 4.65 23.24 16.24
N LYS A 129 4.77 24.50 16.65
CA LYS A 129 5.67 24.97 17.69
C LYS A 129 4.92 25.94 18.59
N GLN A 130 4.74 25.60 19.86
CA GLN A 130 3.97 26.36 20.83
C GLN A 130 2.53 26.67 20.37
N GLY A 131 1.92 25.69 19.66
CA GLY A 131 0.57 25.79 19.12
C GLY A 131 0.45 26.58 17.80
N GLU A 132 1.54 27.16 17.28
CA GLU A 132 1.54 27.82 15.99
C GLU A 132 2.05 26.90 14.88
N VAL A 133 1.46 26.99 13.68
CA VAL A 133 1.85 26.19 12.52
C VAL A 133 3.16 26.72 11.94
N ILE A 134 4.23 25.93 12.00
CA ILE A 134 5.54 26.28 11.45
C ILE A 134 5.80 25.70 10.05
N TYR A 135 5.11 24.60 9.72
CA TYR A 135 5.14 23.98 8.40
C TYR A 135 3.86 23.23 8.13
N LYS A 136 3.33 23.29 6.93
CA LYS A 136 2.16 22.54 6.51
C LYS A 136 2.22 22.16 5.04
N ASP A 137 1.55 21.08 4.69
CA ASP A 137 1.39 20.65 3.31
C ASP A 137 0.11 19.81 3.14
N LEU A 138 -0.41 19.78 1.91
CA LEU A 138 -1.61 19.05 1.53
C LEU A 138 -1.25 17.97 0.51
N TYR A 139 -1.64 16.75 0.80
CA TYR A 139 -1.40 15.57 -0.04
C TYR A 139 -2.72 14.94 -0.50
N TYR A 140 -2.67 14.36 -1.68
CA TYR A 140 -3.74 13.54 -2.24
C TYR A 140 -3.28 12.11 -2.45
N SER A 141 -4.06 11.13 -1.99
CA SER A 141 -3.84 9.71 -2.27
C SER A 141 -4.66 9.30 -3.49
N ILE A 142 -4.03 9.22 -4.65
CA ILE A 142 -4.70 9.03 -5.95
C ILE A 142 -4.97 7.57 -6.32
N GLY A 143 -4.72 6.62 -5.39
CA GLY A 143 -4.90 5.18 -5.60
C GLY A 143 -3.59 4.45 -5.89
N GLY A 144 -3.61 3.11 -5.86
CA GLY A 144 -2.41 2.28 -6.09
C GLY A 144 -1.24 2.53 -5.12
N GLY A 145 -1.45 3.28 -4.04
CA GLY A 145 -0.39 3.73 -3.14
C GLY A 145 0.42 4.90 -3.68
N PHE A 146 -0.08 5.60 -4.70
CA PHE A 146 0.48 6.85 -5.19
C PHE A 146 -0.05 8.02 -4.38
N ILE A 147 0.81 9.01 -4.19
CA ILE A 147 0.49 10.28 -3.54
C ILE A 147 1.00 11.45 -4.39
N VAL A 148 0.29 12.57 -4.32
CA VAL A 148 0.67 13.81 -4.99
C VAL A 148 0.49 14.96 -4.01
N ARG A 149 1.42 15.90 -3.97
CA ARG A 149 1.30 17.15 -3.21
C ARG A 149 0.33 18.09 -3.94
N ASP A 150 -0.33 18.95 -3.20
CA ASP A 150 -1.27 19.91 -3.82
C ASP A 150 -0.57 20.84 -4.82
N GLU A 151 0.64 21.30 -4.51
CA GLU A 151 1.41 22.17 -5.40
C GLU A 151 1.81 21.48 -6.74
N ASP A 152 2.07 20.16 -6.70
CA ASP A 152 2.54 19.39 -7.85
C ASP A 152 1.39 18.69 -8.60
N PHE A 153 0.13 18.86 -8.17
CA PHE A 153 -0.97 18.03 -8.62
C PHE A 153 -1.25 18.15 -10.12
N ASP A 154 -1.20 19.36 -10.63
CA ASP A 154 -1.50 19.64 -12.03
C ASP A 154 -0.32 19.24 -12.93
N GLU A 155 0.93 19.49 -12.50
CA GLU A 155 2.16 19.08 -13.18
C GLU A 155 2.32 17.56 -13.24
N THR A 156 2.05 16.86 -12.12
CA THR A 156 2.14 15.39 -12.07
C THR A 156 1.15 14.71 -13.01
N LEU A 157 -0.04 15.29 -13.21
CA LEU A 157 -0.99 14.78 -14.19
C LEU A 157 -0.52 15.02 -15.64
N GLU A 158 0.13 16.14 -15.91
CA GLU A 158 0.72 16.44 -17.22
C GLU A 158 1.93 15.53 -17.49
N GLU A 159 2.84 15.37 -16.53
CA GLU A 159 4.00 14.46 -16.62
C GLU A 159 3.61 12.98 -16.76
N ALA A 160 2.52 12.56 -16.14
CA ALA A 160 1.99 11.20 -16.33
C ALA A 160 1.46 10.95 -17.75
N ILE A 161 1.11 12.03 -18.45
CA ILE A 161 0.69 12.02 -19.86
C ILE A 161 1.92 12.14 -20.78
N GLU A 162 2.91 12.94 -20.40
CA GLU A 162 4.23 12.98 -21.05
C GLU A 162 5.06 11.78 -20.60
N GLN A 163 4.93 10.68 -21.31
CA GLN A 163 5.75 9.47 -21.09
C GLN A 163 7.23 9.84 -21.14
N SER A 164 8.01 9.20 -20.26
CA SER A 164 9.48 9.37 -20.16
C SER A 164 10.11 9.54 -21.54
N ASP A 165 10.98 10.55 -21.71
CA ASP A 165 11.72 10.87 -22.94
C ASP A 165 12.56 9.70 -23.51
N LYS A 166 12.59 8.55 -22.85
CA LYS A 166 13.31 7.38 -23.31
C LYS A 166 12.42 6.50 -24.20
N PRO A 167 12.68 6.45 -25.51
CA PRO A 167 11.89 5.60 -26.40
C PRO A 167 12.05 4.13 -26.00
N ILE A 168 10.92 3.49 -25.70
CA ILE A 168 10.87 2.06 -25.44
C ILE A 168 10.85 1.28 -26.77
N PRO A 169 11.49 0.09 -26.87
CA PRO A 169 11.59 -0.65 -28.12
C PRO A 169 10.25 -1.11 -28.70
N TYR A 170 9.28 -1.42 -27.83
CA TYR A 170 7.98 -1.97 -28.23
C TYR A 170 6.84 -1.20 -27.54
N PRO A 171 6.57 0.04 -27.95
CA PRO A 171 5.46 0.82 -27.40
C PRO A 171 4.12 0.23 -27.82
N PHE A 172 3.13 0.27 -26.93
CA PHE A 172 1.75 -0.12 -27.21
C PHE A 172 0.78 0.58 -26.27
N ASP A 173 -0.36 0.98 -26.80
CA ASP A 173 -1.48 1.53 -26.04
C ASP A 173 -2.66 0.56 -26.00
N THR A 174 -2.64 -0.43 -26.89
CA THR A 174 -3.71 -1.43 -27.02
C THR A 174 -3.17 -2.85 -27.00
N ALA A 175 -4.03 -3.81 -26.60
CA ALA A 175 -3.71 -5.22 -26.69
C ALA A 175 -3.46 -5.68 -28.15
N ALA A 176 -4.09 -5.04 -29.13
CA ALA A 176 -3.89 -5.35 -30.54
C ALA A 176 -2.47 -5.01 -31.00
N GLU A 177 -1.94 -3.86 -30.59
CA GLU A 177 -0.55 -3.46 -30.87
C GLU A 177 0.45 -4.39 -30.20
N LEU A 178 0.22 -4.72 -28.92
CA LEU A 178 1.07 -5.68 -28.20
C LEU A 178 1.11 -7.04 -28.92
N LEU A 179 -0.04 -7.56 -29.38
CA LEU A 179 -0.12 -8.80 -30.14
C LEU A 179 0.53 -8.66 -31.52
N GLN A 180 0.48 -7.48 -32.15
CA GLN A 180 1.17 -7.24 -33.42
C GLN A 180 2.68 -7.32 -33.22
N HIS A 181 3.23 -6.68 -32.18
CA HIS A 181 4.66 -6.84 -31.83
C HIS A 181 5.07 -8.30 -31.64
N THR A 182 4.23 -9.13 -31.00
CA THR A 182 4.55 -10.57 -30.85
C THR A 182 4.60 -11.30 -32.21
N LYS A 183 3.73 -10.97 -33.15
CA LYS A 183 3.70 -11.55 -34.49
C LYS A 183 4.90 -11.13 -35.31
N ASP A 184 5.25 -9.83 -35.29
CA ASP A 184 6.32 -9.27 -36.10
C ASP A 184 7.72 -9.73 -35.64
N THR A 185 7.89 -9.93 -34.33
CA THR A 185 9.18 -10.30 -33.74
C THR A 185 9.33 -11.79 -33.44
N GLY A 186 8.23 -12.54 -33.35
CA GLY A 186 8.23 -13.91 -32.83
C GLY A 186 8.47 -14.00 -31.31
N MET A 187 8.56 -12.86 -30.60
CA MET A 187 8.82 -12.82 -29.17
C MET A 187 7.55 -13.07 -28.35
N ARG A 188 7.73 -13.62 -27.14
CA ARG A 188 6.64 -13.71 -26.15
C ARG A 188 6.38 -12.33 -25.57
N ILE A 189 5.15 -12.08 -25.09
CA ILE A 189 4.78 -10.84 -24.38
C ILE A 189 5.76 -10.56 -23.23
N SER A 190 6.13 -11.56 -22.43
CA SER A 190 7.09 -11.41 -21.34
C SER A 190 8.48 -10.94 -21.82
N SER A 191 8.90 -11.33 -23.00
CA SER A 191 10.18 -10.88 -23.57
C SER A 191 10.11 -9.45 -24.10
N LEU A 192 8.99 -9.06 -24.69
CA LEU A 192 8.73 -7.67 -25.09
C LEU A 192 8.72 -6.74 -23.86
N MET A 193 8.01 -7.13 -22.80
CA MET A 193 7.98 -6.37 -21.54
C MET A 193 9.36 -6.26 -20.89
N MET A 194 10.15 -7.34 -20.91
CA MET A 194 11.54 -7.31 -20.43
C MET A 194 12.38 -6.32 -21.24
N ALA A 195 12.22 -6.29 -22.57
CA ALA A 195 12.97 -5.38 -23.44
C ALA A 195 12.59 -3.91 -23.16
N ASN A 196 11.31 -3.61 -22.94
CA ASN A 196 10.84 -2.27 -22.57
C ASN A 196 11.40 -1.83 -21.20
N GLU A 197 11.33 -2.71 -20.19
CA GLU A 197 11.86 -2.41 -18.85
C GLU A 197 13.38 -2.21 -18.82
N LYS A 198 14.13 -2.88 -19.70
CA LYS A 198 15.61 -2.77 -19.80
C LYS A 198 16.08 -1.37 -20.24
N VAL A 199 15.20 -0.53 -20.74
CA VAL A 199 15.49 0.89 -21.02
C VAL A 199 15.72 1.69 -19.72
N PHE A 200 15.08 1.27 -18.63
CA PHE A 200 15.09 1.98 -17.34
C PHE A 200 15.99 1.31 -16.30
N ARG A 201 16.21 0.00 -16.40
CA ARG A 201 16.89 -0.83 -15.39
C ARG A 201 17.72 -1.94 -16.07
N THR A 202 18.67 -2.45 -15.35
CA THR A 202 19.38 -3.67 -15.76
C THR A 202 18.48 -4.90 -15.64
N GLU A 203 18.77 -5.96 -16.38
CA GLU A 203 18.02 -7.21 -16.32
C GLU A 203 18.04 -7.83 -14.92
N ASP A 204 19.17 -7.74 -14.21
CA ASP A 204 19.31 -8.26 -12.85
C ASP A 204 18.43 -7.47 -11.84
N GLU A 205 18.34 -6.15 -11.98
CA GLU A 205 17.42 -5.34 -11.18
C GLU A 205 15.96 -5.68 -11.44
N ILE A 206 15.59 -5.91 -12.72
CA ILE A 206 14.22 -6.32 -13.07
C ILE A 206 13.91 -7.69 -12.47
N ARG A 207 14.78 -8.68 -12.65
CA ARG A 207 14.59 -10.02 -12.10
C ARG A 207 14.53 -10.03 -10.58
N SER A 208 15.44 -9.33 -9.92
CA SER A 208 15.45 -9.24 -8.46
C SER A 208 14.19 -8.55 -7.91
N GLY A 209 13.73 -7.48 -8.58
CA GLY A 209 12.49 -6.79 -8.23
C GLY A 209 11.25 -7.67 -8.37
N LEU A 210 11.10 -8.37 -9.50
CA LEU A 210 10.02 -9.32 -9.72
C LEU A 210 10.04 -10.46 -8.69
N MET A 211 11.22 -11.00 -8.38
CA MET A 211 11.35 -12.07 -7.39
C MET A 211 11.05 -11.56 -5.96
N LYS A 212 11.36 -10.30 -5.64
CA LYS A 212 10.96 -9.69 -4.36
C LYS A 212 9.43 -9.61 -4.25
N ILE A 213 8.75 -9.17 -5.31
CA ILE A 213 7.29 -9.13 -5.38
C ILE A 213 6.71 -10.53 -5.19
N TRP A 214 7.21 -11.51 -5.94
CA TRP A 214 6.73 -12.89 -5.86
C TRP A 214 6.92 -13.51 -4.47
N ARG A 215 8.08 -13.35 -3.87
CA ARG A 215 8.33 -13.83 -2.49
C ARG A 215 7.39 -13.19 -1.47
N THR A 216 7.06 -11.91 -1.63
CA THR A 216 6.09 -11.23 -0.77
C THR A 216 4.68 -11.80 -0.96
N MET A 217 4.28 -12.13 -2.19
CA MET A 217 3.00 -12.79 -2.46
C MET A 217 2.94 -14.18 -1.81
N GLN A 218 4.01 -14.97 -1.95
CA GLN A 218 4.10 -16.30 -1.30
C GLN A 218 4.04 -16.20 0.23
N GLN A 219 4.77 -15.26 0.83
CA GLN A 219 4.75 -15.03 2.27
C GLN A 219 3.36 -14.61 2.77
N SER A 220 2.64 -13.78 2.00
CA SER A 220 1.27 -13.39 2.34
C SER A 220 0.32 -14.60 2.37
N ILE A 221 0.45 -15.51 1.41
CA ILE A 221 -0.32 -16.76 1.39
C ILE A 221 0.05 -17.63 2.61
N GLU A 222 1.33 -17.80 2.88
CA GLU A 222 1.81 -18.61 4.00
C GLU A 222 1.31 -18.05 5.34
N ASN A 223 1.40 -16.74 5.54
CA ASN A 223 0.89 -16.09 6.74
C ASN A 223 -0.62 -16.33 6.90
N GLY A 224 -1.41 -16.12 5.83
CA GLY A 224 -2.85 -16.30 5.86
C GLY A 224 -3.27 -17.74 6.16
N ILE A 225 -2.56 -18.73 5.62
CA ILE A 225 -2.79 -20.15 5.88
C ILE A 225 -2.47 -20.53 7.34
N ASN A 226 -1.44 -19.93 7.92
CA ASN A 226 -0.96 -20.27 9.25
C ASN A 226 -1.59 -19.43 10.37
N THR A 227 -2.37 -18.41 10.05
CA THR A 227 -3.00 -17.54 11.04
C THR A 227 -4.48 -17.87 11.22
N GLU A 228 -4.87 -18.07 12.47
CA GLU A 228 -6.26 -18.30 12.88
C GLU A 228 -6.82 -17.11 13.67
N GLY A 229 -8.10 -17.14 14.00
CA GLY A 229 -8.74 -16.16 14.85
C GLY A 229 -9.78 -15.30 14.15
N ILE A 230 -9.92 -14.07 14.60
CA ILE A 230 -10.93 -13.11 14.14
C ILE A 230 -10.24 -11.93 13.49
N LEU A 231 -10.69 -11.55 12.29
CA LEU A 231 -10.21 -10.36 11.59
C LEU A 231 -10.56 -9.08 12.37
N PRO A 232 -9.72 -8.04 12.31
CA PRO A 232 -10.02 -6.75 12.90
C PRO A 232 -11.33 -6.16 12.40
N GLY A 233 -11.99 -5.34 13.24
CA GLY A 233 -13.23 -4.66 12.90
C GLY A 233 -14.45 -5.15 13.68
N GLY A 234 -15.57 -4.46 13.51
CA GLY A 234 -16.79 -4.71 14.30
C GLY A 234 -17.58 -5.95 13.91
N LEU A 235 -17.34 -6.54 12.73
CA LEU A 235 -18.12 -7.64 12.18
C LEU A 235 -17.72 -9.02 12.74
N LYS A 236 -16.62 -9.11 13.49
CA LYS A 236 -16.08 -10.36 14.10
C LYS A 236 -15.96 -11.51 13.09
N VAL A 237 -15.45 -11.21 11.88
CA VAL A 237 -15.26 -12.21 10.82
C VAL A 237 -14.17 -13.18 11.20
N ARG A 238 -14.46 -14.47 11.20
CA ARG A 238 -13.45 -15.52 11.48
C ARG A 238 -12.57 -15.74 10.25
N ARG A 239 -11.27 -15.94 10.48
CA ARG A 239 -10.36 -16.43 9.44
C ARG A 239 -10.75 -17.86 9.04
N ARG A 240 -10.69 -18.17 7.76
CA ARG A 240 -11.13 -19.42 7.16
C ARG A 240 -10.02 -20.15 6.41
N ALA A 241 -8.99 -19.42 5.98
CA ALA A 241 -7.92 -19.97 5.14
C ALA A 241 -7.20 -21.15 5.81
N SER A 242 -6.84 -21.05 7.10
CA SER A 242 -6.20 -22.14 7.83
C SER A 242 -7.07 -23.40 7.86
N CYS A 243 -8.34 -23.26 8.20
CA CYS A 243 -9.28 -24.40 8.25
C CYS A 243 -9.47 -25.05 6.86
N LEU A 244 -9.63 -24.25 5.81
CA LEU A 244 -9.76 -24.73 4.43
C LEU A 244 -8.50 -25.49 3.99
N TYR A 245 -7.31 -24.96 4.29
CA TYR A 245 -6.03 -25.62 4.00
C TYR A 245 -5.93 -27.00 4.67
N GLN A 246 -6.25 -27.09 5.96
CA GLN A 246 -6.23 -28.36 6.69
C GLN A 246 -7.22 -29.37 6.11
N ARG A 247 -8.38 -28.92 5.64
CA ARG A 247 -9.34 -29.77 4.96
C ARG A 247 -8.78 -30.31 3.65
N LEU A 248 -8.32 -29.42 2.75
CA LEU A 248 -7.80 -29.79 1.44
C LEU A 248 -6.58 -30.73 1.50
N LYS A 249 -5.72 -30.58 2.52
CA LYS A 249 -4.60 -31.51 2.75
C LYS A 249 -5.02 -32.94 3.06
N LYS A 250 -6.17 -33.10 3.70
CA LYS A 250 -6.71 -34.42 4.12
C LYS A 250 -7.59 -35.05 3.04
N GLU A 251 -8.24 -34.25 2.24
CA GLU A 251 -9.14 -34.72 1.19
C GLU A 251 -8.34 -35.30 0.01
N LYS A 252 -8.59 -36.58 -0.26
CA LYS A 252 -8.19 -37.26 -1.48
C LYS A 252 -9.39 -37.23 -2.45
N SER A 253 -9.75 -36.06 -2.95
CA SER A 253 -10.84 -35.94 -3.91
C SER A 253 -10.33 -36.26 -5.32
N THR A 254 -11.19 -36.90 -6.10
CA THR A 254 -11.00 -37.12 -7.55
C THR A 254 -11.88 -36.19 -8.38
N GLU A 255 -12.49 -35.19 -7.75
CA GLU A 255 -13.36 -34.25 -8.45
C GLU A 255 -12.58 -33.31 -9.36
N PRO A 256 -12.98 -33.16 -10.64
CA PRO A 256 -12.27 -32.32 -11.60
C PRO A 256 -12.12 -30.85 -11.18
N MET A 257 -13.02 -30.34 -10.34
CA MET A 257 -13.06 -28.94 -9.90
C MET A 257 -12.25 -28.67 -8.62
N GLN A 258 -11.62 -29.67 -8.03
CA GLN A 258 -10.86 -29.50 -6.78
C GLN A 258 -9.73 -28.45 -6.91
N PHE A 259 -9.23 -28.21 -8.12
CA PHE A 259 -8.23 -27.15 -8.34
C PHE A 259 -8.75 -25.76 -7.95
N MET A 260 -10.05 -25.51 -8.11
CA MET A 260 -10.68 -24.23 -7.73
C MET A 260 -10.56 -23.99 -6.22
N ASP A 261 -10.76 -25.03 -5.41
CA ASP A 261 -10.64 -24.93 -3.95
C ASP A 261 -9.24 -24.49 -3.51
N TRP A 262 -8.19 -24.92 -4.25
CA TRP A 262 -6.82 -24.48 -3.97
C TRP A 262 -6.58 -23.02 -4.39
N VAL A 263 -7.10 -22.59 -5.53
CA VAL A 263 -7.03 -21.18 -5.96
C VAL A 263 -7.80 -20.29 -4.98
N ASP A 264 -9.00 -20.69 -4.60
CA ASP A 264 -9.84 -19.99 -3.62
C ASP A 264 -9.16 -19.89 -2.24
N LEU A 265 -8.51 -20.99 -1.80
CA LEU A 265 -7.70 -20.98 -0.57
C LEU A 265 -6.61 -19.91 -0.59
N PHE A 266 -5.83 -19.86 -1.68
CA PHE A 266 -4.71 -18.91 -1.77
C PHE A 266 -5.22 -17.47 -1.84
N ALA A 267 -6.28 -17.22 -2.61
CA ALA A 267 -6.92 -15.90 -2.67
C ALA A 267 -7.48 -15.47 -1.30
N LEU A 268 -8.15 -16.39 -0.60
CA LEU A 268 -8.68 -16.16 0.74
C LEU A 268 -7.57 -15.84 1.75
N ALA A 269 -6.45 -16.59 1.72
CA ALA A 269 -5.32 -16.38 2.60
C ALA A 269 -4.77 -14.95 2.46
N VAL A 270 -4.53 -14.48 1.23
CA VAL A 270 -4.06 -13.11 0.98
C VAL A 270 -5.10 -12.06 1.38
N ASN A 271 -6.39 -12.30 1.11
CA ASN A 271 -7.44 -11.35 1.48
C ASN A 271 -7.62 -11.25 3.00
N GLU A 272 -7.43 -12.32 3.74
CA GLU A 272 -7.44 -12.30 5.21
C GLU A 272 -6.23 -11.57 5.78
N GLU A 273 -5.03 -11.74 5.19
CA GLU A 273 -3.86 -10.94 5.53
C GLU A 273 -4.08 -9.46 5.22
N ASN A 274 -4.63 -9.13 4.04
CA ASN A 274 -5.00 -7.76 3.71
C ASN A 274 -5.97 -7.16 4.73
N ALA A 275 -7.01 -7.86 5.09
CA ALA A 275 -8.01 -7.38 6.06
C ALA A 275 -7.42 -7.21 7.47
N ALA A 276 -6.42 -8.00 7.83
CA ALA A 276 -5.73 -7.92 9.10
C ALA A 276 -4.68 -6.79 9.18
N GLY A 277 -4.39 -6.12 8.07
CA GLY A 277 -3.31 -5.12 8.02
C GLY A 277 -1.94 -5.72 7.79
N GLY A 278 -1.87 -6.99 7.40
CA GLY A 278 -0.65 -7.70 7.06
C GLY A 278 -0.01 -7.23 5.76
N ARG A 279 1.18 -7.75 5.48
CA ARG A 279 1.94 -7.41 4.27
C ARG A 279 1.39 -8.13 3.06
N ILE A 280 1.07 -7.36 2.03
CA ILE A 280 0.55 -7.85 0.74
C ILE A 280 1.20 -7.11 -0.43
N VAL A 281 0.91 -7.57 -1.64
CA VAL A 281 1.22 -6.85 -2.87
C VAL A 281 -0.08 -6.33 -3.48
N THR A 282 -0.16 -5.02 -3.74
CA THR A 282 -1.30 -4.44 -4.46
C THR A 282 -1.30 -4.91 -5.91
N ALA A 283 -2.50 -5.01 -6.56
CA ALA A 283 -2.58 -5.50 -7.94
C ALA A 283 -3.75 -4.88 -8.75
N PRO A 284 -3.76 -3.60 -9.11
CA PRO A 284 -3.17 -2.40 -8.51
C PRO A 284 -3.86 -1.93 -7.23
N THR A 285 -4.91 -2.61 -6.78
CA THR A 285 -5.63 -2.32 -5.53
C THR A 285 -5.42 -3.44 -4.51
N ASN A 286 -5.62 -3.12 -3.23
CA ASN A 286 -5.55 -4.13 -2.17
C ASN A 286 -6.71 -5.14 -2.25
N GLY A 287 -7.89 -4.71 -2.70
CA GLY A 287 -9.03 -5.61 -2.89
C GLY A 287 -8.78 -6.76 -3.88
N ALA A 288 -7.92 -6.53 -4.88
CA ALA A 288 -7.55 -7.51 -5.89
C ALA A 288 -6.25 -8.28 -5.56
N ALA A 289 -5.61 -7.98 -4.43
CA ALA A 289 -4.29 -8.52 -4.06
C ALA A 289 -4.21 -10.06 -4.02
N GLY A 290 -5.33 -10.74 -3.78
CA GLY A 290 -5.39 -12.19 -3.72
C GLY A 290 -5.40 -12.90 -5.09
N ILE A 291 -5.78 -12.21 -6.17
CA ILE A 291 -6.04 -12.86 -7.47
C ILE A 291 -4.75 -13.40 -8.10
N VAL A 292 -3.80 -12.52 -8.33
CA VAL A 292 -2.53 -12.87 -9.01
C VAL A 292 -1.73 -13.91 -8.23
N PRO A 293 -1.46 -13.73 -6.91
CA PRO A 293 -0.72 -14.73 -6.15
C PRO A 293 -1.43 -16.08 -6.07
N ALA A 294 -2.76 -16.11 -6.04
CA ALA A 294 -3.53 -17.35 -6.02
C ALA A 294 -3.32 -18.18 -7.30
N VAL A 295 -3.47 -17.54 -8.45
CA VAL A 295 -3.29 -18.21 -9.75
C VAL A 295 -1.83 -18.63 -9.94
N MET A 296 -0.87 -17.77 -9.62
CA MET A 296 0.55 -18.09 -9.73
C MET A 296 0.96 -19.23 -8.81
N SER A 297 0.52 -19.23 -7.56
CA SER A 297 0.82 -20.31 -6.60
C SER A 297 0.23 -21.63 -6.99
N TYR A 298 -0.93 -21.64 -7.66
CA TYR A 298 -1.49 -22.86 -8.22
C TYR A 298 -0.70 -23.36 -9.43
N ALA A 299 -0.24 -22.46 -10.28
CA ALA A 299 0.55 -22.82 -11.47
C ALA A 299 1.98 -23.29 -11.16
N ASP A 300 2.53 -22.90 -10.02
CA ASP A 300 3.88 -23.26 -9.55
C ASP A 300 3.92 -24.63 -8.83
N LYS A 301 2.75 -25.23 -8.52
CA LYS A 301 2.61 -26.57 -7.94
C LYS A 301 2.59 -27.68 -8.98
#